data_65e6f6345c129defdb6f931b5aa2a69b
#
_entry.id   65e6f6345c129defdb6f931b5aa2a69b
#
_cell.length_a   1.000
_cell.length_b   1.000
_cell.length_c   1.000
_cell.angle_alpha   90.00
_cell.angle_beta   90.00
_cell.angle_gamma   90.00
#
_symmetry.space_group_name_H-M   'P 1'
#
loop_
_entity.id
_entity.type
_entity.pdbx_description
1 polymer ?
#
loop_
_entity_poly.entity_id
_entity_poly.type
_entity_poly.pdbx_seq_one_letter_code
_entity_poly.pdbx_strand_id
1 'polypeptide(L)'
;IRKYLKEFLSDRRVIEVNPFIWQIILNLFILTFRPSKTAKAYKKIWMKNKNMSPLRYYTEMQSYKLHKKISNENIVVDFAMRYGNPSIRSKINSLKDLGCENLIVLPLYPQYAAATTATVCDEVYRSLSKMRWQPSLQIIPHYESDPSYIKAICKSIEDRISKINWKPDIIMASYHGIPKKYFDKGDPYHCYCHKTTRLISENIKTSIPIMTTCLLYTSPSP
;
A
#
# COMPACT_ATOMS: atom_id res chain seq x y z
N ILE A 1 -1.42 -7.29 16.83
CA ILE A 1 -0.32 -6.32 16.59
C ILE A 1 1.03 -7.02 16.52
N ARG A 2 1.46 -7.82 17.53
CA ARG A 2 2.79 -8.48 17.53
C ARG A 2 3.01 -9.34 16.28
N LYS A 3 2.03 -10.18 15.88
CA LYS A 3 2.09 -10.99 14.65
C LYS A 3 2.27 -10.13 13.41
N TYR A 4 1.47 -9.07 13.27
CA TYR A 4 1.57 -8.11 12.18
C TYR A 4 2.96 -7.45 12.11
N LEU A 5 3.46 -6.95 13.24
CA LEU A 5 4.80 -6.34 13.31
C LEU A 5 5.91 -7.34 12.94
N LYS A 6 5.78 -8.59 13.36
CA LYS A 6 6.73 -9.65 12.99
C LYS A 6 6.73 -9.89 11.48
N GLU A 7 5.56 -10.04 10.87
CA GLU A 7 5.43 -10.22 9.41
C GLU A 7 6.03 -9.04 8.65
N PHE A 8 5.65 -7.81 9.02
CA PHE A 8 6.10 -6.58 8.37
C PHE A 8 7.59 -6.35 8.50
N LEU A 9 8.15 -6.45 9.71
CA LEU A 9 9.54 -6.17 9.98
C LEU A 9 10.50 -7.34 9.63
N SER A 10 9.96 -8.52 9.32
CA SER A 10 10.74 -9.65 8.79
C SER A 10 10.86 -9.62 7.27
N ASP A 11 10.14 -8.72 6.59
CA ASP A 11 10.21 -8.60 5.14
C ASP A 11 11.52 -7.92 4.74
N ARG A 12 12.32 -8.62 3.91
CA ARG A 12 13.63 -8.15 3.48
C ARG A 12 13.57 -6.94 2.55
N ARG A 13 12.44 -6.71 1.90
CA ARG A 13 12.26 -5.50 1.08
C ARG A 13 11.89 -4.27 1.92
N VAL A 14 11.41 -4.49 3.13
CA VAL A 14 11.11 -3.40 4.08
C VAL A 14 12.35 -3.07 4.91
N ILE A 15 13.08 -4.11 5.34
CA ILE A 15 14.27 -3.98 6.19
C ILE A 15 15.45 -4.68 5.51
N GLU A 16 16.29 -3.88 4.84
CA GLU A 16 17.49 -4.34 4.13
C GLU A 16 18.73 -4.31 5.03
N VAL A 17 18.72 -5.12 6.08
CA VAL A 17 19.88 -5.33 6.98
C VAL A 17 20.23 -6.81 7.05
N ASN A 18 21.40 -7.13 7.63
CA ASN A 18 21.81 -8.53 7.82
C ASN A 18 20.71 -9.33 8.54
N PRO A 19 20.19 -10.41 7.94
CA PRO A 19 19.02 -11.11 8.47
C PRO A 19 19.24 -11.72 9.85
N PHE A 20 20.45 -12.24 10.13
CA PHE A 20 20.76 -12.88 11.41
C PHE A 20 20.75 -11.86 12.54
N ILE A 21 21.47 -10.75 12.38
CA ILE A 21 21.51 -9.66 13.35
C ILE A 21 20.11 -9.08 13.54
N TRP A 22 19.40 -8.86 12.44
CA TRP A 22 18.05 -8.30 12.50
C TRP A 22 17.07 -9.19 13.24
N GLN A 23 17.09 -10.51 13.01
CA GLN A 23 16.19 -11.43 13.71
C GLN A 23 16.41 -11.42 15.25
N ILE A 24 17.64 -11.26 15.69
CA ILE A 24 17.95 -11.12 17.12
C ILE A 24 17.33 -9.82 17.66
N ILE A 25 17.61 -8.68 17.01
CA ILE A 25 17.08 -7.39 17.41
C ILE A 25 15.54 -7.38 17.37
N LEU A 26 14.95 -7.91 16.30
CA LEU A 26 13.50 -7.98 16.12
C LEU A 26 12.82 -8.76 17.26
N ASN A 27 13.30 -9.97 17.56
CA ASN A 27 12.61 -10.83 18.53
C ASN A 27 12.86 -10.40 19.98
N LEU A 28 14.09 -9.99 20.34
CA LEU A 28 14.45 -9.65 21.72
C LEU A 28 14.00 -8.24 22.11
N PHE A 29 14.14 -7.27 21.22
CA PHE A 29 13.88 -5.87 21.56
C PHE A 29 12.58 -5.35 20.94
N ILE A 30 12.45 -5.40 19.62
CA ILE A 30 11.35 -4.73 18.94
C ILE A 30 10.00 -5.37 19.27
N LEU A 31 9.89 -6.68 19.16
CA LEU A 31 8.64 -7.40 19.45
C LEU A 31 8.30 -7.50 20.95
N THR A 32 9.22 -7.10 21.82
CA THR A 32 8.97 -7.02 23.26
C THR A 32 8.36 -5.67 23.63
N PHE A 33 8.92 -4.56 23.14
CA PHE A 33 8.53 -3.21 23.60
C PHE A 33 7.61 -2.47 22.63
N ARG A 34 7.76 -2.65 21.32
CA ARG A 34 7.04 -1.89 20.30
C ARG A 34 5.54 -2.25 20.16
N PRO A 35 5.07 -3.48 20.38
CA PRO A 35 3.67 -3.83 20.17
C PRO A 35 2.67 -3.02 20.99
N SER A 36 2.96 -2.71 22.25
CA SER A 36 2.08 -1.91 23.10
C SER A 36 1.98 -0.46 22.63
N LYS A 37 3.11 0.15 22.27
CA LYS A 37 3.15 1.52 21.73
C LYS A 37 2.42 1.60 20.38
N THR A 38 2.65 0.63 19.50
CA THR A 38 1.97 0.54 18.21
C THR A 38 0.46 0.31 18.38
N ALA A 39 0.04 -0.55 19.32
CA ALA A 39 -1.37 -0.77 19.61
C ALA A 39 -2.08 0.51 20.07
N LYS A 40 -1.43 1.32 20.93
CA LYS A 40 -1.97 2.62 21.36
C LYS A 40 -2.13 3.59 20.18
N ALA A 41 -1.18 3.62 19.25
CA ALA A 41 -1.27 4.46 18.05
C ALA A 41 -2.42 4.00 17.13
N TYR A 42 -2.52 2.70 16.83
CA TYR A 42 -3.61 2.15 16.03
C TYR A 42 -4.98 2.38 16.66
N LYS A 43 -5.09 2.32 18.00
CA LYS A 43 -6.34 2.56 18.73
C LYS A 43 -6.91 3.97 18.48
N LYS A 44 -6.05 4.96 18.21
CA LYS A 44 -6.47 6.34 17.92
C LYS A 44 -7.20 6.47 16.59
N ILE A 45 -6.82 5.68 15.59
CA ILE A 45 -7.39 5.70 14.24
C ILE A 45 -8.38 4.55 13.99
N TRP A 46 -8.58 3.67 14.98
CA TRP A 46 -9.44 2.49 14.85
C TRP A 46 -10.90 2.90 14.67
N MET A 47 -11.55 2.37 13.65
CA MET A 47 -12.97 2.62 13.39
C MET A 47 -13.82 1.78 14.36
N LYS A 48 -14.19 2.37 15.49
CA LYS A 48 -14.89 1.67 16.59
C LYS A 48 -16.20 0.99 16.14
N ASN A 49 -16.98 1.68 15.31
CA ASN A 49 -18.26 1.19 14.76
C ASN A 49 -18.11 0.03 13.75
N LYS A 50 -16.92 -0.17 13.20
CA LYS A 50 -16.59 -1.24 12.23
C LYS A 50 -15.65 -2.29 12.81
N ASN A 51 -15.09 -2.01 13.98
CA ASN A 51 -14.07 -2.84 14.64
C ASN A 51 -12.90 -3.23 13.75
N MET A 52 -12.42 -2.31 12.92
CA MET A 52 -11.30 -2.53 12.01
C MET A 52 -10.50 -1.26 11.75
N SER A 53 -9.30 -1.40 11.16
CA SER A 53 -8.50 -0.27 10.73
C SER A 53 -9.09 0.40 9.49
N PRO A 54 -8.92 1.72 9.29
CA PRO A 54 -9.36 2.42 8.08
C PRO A 54 -8.81 1.76 6.81
N LEU A 55 -7.53 1.38 6.81
CA LEU A 55 -6.91 0.70 5.66
C LEU A 55 -7.70 -0.54 5.24
N ARG A 56 -7.99 -1.44 6.20
CA ARG A 56 -8.75 -2.65 5.90
C ARG A 56 -10.16 -2.33 5.43
N TYR A 57 -10.85 -1.43 6.11
CA TYR A 57 -12.20 -1.03 5.75
C TYR A 57 -12.29 -0.49 4.31
N TYR A 58 -11.41 0.45 3.96
CA TYR A 58 -11.44 1.03 2.63
C TYR A 58 -11.01 0.05 1.54
N THR A 59 -10.05 -0.85 1.81
CA THR A 59 -9.68 -1.92 0.88
C THR A 59 -10.86 -2.85 0.61
N GLU A 60 -11.56 -3.28 1.64
CA GLU A 60 -12.76 -4.11 1.53
C GLU A 60 -13.88 -3.40 0.76
N MET A 61 -14.12 -2.12 1.05
CA MET A 61 -15.12 -1.32 0.34
C MET A 61 -14.77 -1.06 -1.13
N GLN A 62 -13.50 -0.91 -1.46
CA GLN A 62 -13.05 -0.79 -2.86
C GLN A 62 -13.30 -2.10 -3.62
N SER A 63 -12.94 -3.25 -3.03
CA SER A 63 -13.22 -4.57 -3.60
C SER A 63 -14.73 -4.77 -3.83
N TYR A 64 -15.55 -4.46 -2.84
CA TYR A 64 -17.00 -4.55 -2.95
C TYR A 64 -17.58 -3.67 -4.07
N LYS A 65 -17.14 -2.41 -4.16
CA LYS A 65 -17.59 -1.48 -5.21
C LYS A 65 -17.14 -1.93 -6.59
N LEU A 66 -15.91 -2.45 -6.70
CA LEU A 66 -15.38 -2.99 -7.94
C LEU A 66 -16.20 -4.20 -8.39
N HIS A 67 -16.44 -5.14 -7.48
CA HIS A 67 -17.29 -6.31 -7.73
C HIS A 67 -18.65 -5.90 -8.30
N LYS A 68 -19.31 -4.93 -7.65
CA LYS A 68 -20.62 -4.42 -8.15
C LYS A 68 -20.54 -3.79 -9.54
N LYS A 69 -19.43 -3.13 -9.87
CA LYS A 69 -19.26 -2.43 -11.14
C LYS A 69 -18.96 -3.37 -12.30
N ILE A 70 -18.24 -4.45 -12.05
CA ILE A 70 -17.84 -5.43 -13.06
C ILE A 70 -18.54 -6.77 -12.88
N SER A 71 -19.70 -6.76 -12.19
CA SER A 71 -20.45 -7.99 -11.92
C SER A 71 -20.73 -8.75 -13.22
N ASN A 72 -20.04 -9.87 -13.36
CA ASN A 72 -20.14 -10.85 -14.42
C ASN A 72 -19.99 -12.20 -13.72
N GLU A 73 -20.78 -13.20 -14.10
CA GLU A 73 -20.77 -14.51 -13.46
C GLU A 73 -19.39 -15.20 -13.51
N ASN A 74 -18.56 -14.81 -14.47
CA ASN A 74 -17.21 -15.37 -14.66
C ASN A 74 -16.10 -14.57 -13.94
N ILE A 75 -16.43 -13.52 -13.18
CA ILE A 75 -15.43 -12.67 -12.51
C ILE A 75 -15.69 -12.61 -11.01
N VAL A 76 -14.73 -13.10 -10.25
CA VAL A 76 -14.72 -13.00 -8.78
C VAL A 76 -13.77 -11.90 -8.35
N VAL A 77 -14.26 -10.92 -7.59
CA VAL A 77 -13.42 -9.86 -7.00
C VAL A 77 -13.32 -10.07 -5.51
N ASP A 78 -12.10 -10.13 -5.01
CA ASP A 78 -11.83 -10.25 -3.58
C ASP A 78 -10.62 -9.38 -3.19
N PHE A 79 -10.34 -9.27 -1.90
CA PHE A 79 -9.20 -8.48 -1.42
C PHE A 79 -8.32 -9.28 -0.47
N ALA A 80 -7.06 -8.91 -0.42
CA ALA A 80 -6.10 -9.44 0.53
C ALA A 80 -5.26 -8.33 1.14
N MET A 81 -4.74 -8.59 2.34
CA MET A 81 -3.77 -7.73 2.98
C MET A 81 -2.36 -8.30 2.78
N ARG A 82 -1.38 -7.43 2.46
CA ARG A 82 0.01 -7.88 2.33
C ARG A 82 0.53 -8.43 3.66
N TYR A 83 0.14 -7.82 4.76
CA TYR A 83 0.45 -8.26 6.13
C TYR A 83 -0.83 -8.40 6.94
N GLY A 84 -0.96 -9.50 7.67
CA GLY A 84 -2.17 -9.83 8.44
C GLY A 84 -3.24 -10.57 7.64
N ASN A 85 -4.50 -10.33 7.97
CA ASN A 85 -5.63 -11.08 7.41
C ASN A 85 -6.67 -10.16 6.74
N PRO A 86 -7.35 -10.67 5.67
CA PRO A 86 -7.09 -11.92 4.96
C PRO A 86 -5.74 -11.88 4.23
N SER A 87 -4.97 -12.95 4.30
CA SER A 87 -3.65 -13.00 3.68
C SER A 87 -3.75 -13.27 2.17
N ILE A 88 -2.75 -12.83 1.40
CA ILE A 88 -2.64 -13.11 -0.04
C ILE A 88 -2.75 -14.61 -0.29
N ARG A 89 -1.99 -15.42 0.44
CA ARG A 89 -2.01 -16.88 0.29
C ARG A 89 -3.39 -17.48 0.53
N SER A 90 -4.10 -17.06 1.59
CA SER A 90 -5.44 -17.60 1.87
C SER A 90 -6.43 -17.24 0.77
N LYS A 91 -6.33 -16.02 0.21
CA LYS A 91 -7.23 -15.59 -0.86
C LYS A 91 -6.94 -16.26 -2.20
N ILE A 92 -5.68 -16.45 -2.55
CA ILE A 92 -5.31 -17.24 -3.75
C ILE A 92 -5.85 -18.66 -3.64
N ASN A 93 -5.73 -19.32 -2.47
CA ASN A 93 -6.31 -20.64 -2.26
C ASN A 93 -7.84 -20.64 -2.43
N SER A 94 -8.53 -19.69 -1.79
CA SER A 94 -10.00 -19.58 -1.91
C SER A 94 -10.45 -19.36 -3.35
N LEU A 95 -9.77 -18.51 -4.12
CA LEU A 95 -10.09 -18.27 -5.53
C LEU A 95 -9.84 -19.53 -6.37
N LYS A 96 -8.77 -20.25 -6.12
CA LYS A 96 -8.51 -21.56 -6.76
C LYS A 96 -9.62 -22.56 -6.44
N ASP A 97 -10.05 -22.64 -5.19
CA ASP A 97 -11.11 -23.57 -4.75
C ASP A 97 -12.48 -23.22 -5.39
N LEU A 98 -12.67 -21.94 -5.80
CA LEU A 98 -13.79 -21.47 -6.60
C LEU A 98 -13.65 -21.76 -8.12
N GLY A 99 -12.54 -22.40 -8.55
CA GLY A 99 -12.28 -22.71 -9.95
C GLY A 99 -11.67 -21.55 -10.77
N CYS A 100 -11.13 -20.52 -10.12
CA CYS A 100 -10.49 -19.41 -10.85
C CYS A 100 -9.16 -19.89 -11.47
N GLU A 101 -9.07 -19.88 -12.80
CA GLU A 101 -7.88 -20.27 -13.56
C GLU A 101 -6.98 -19.09 -13.91
N ASN A 102 -7.51 -17.87 -13.85
CA ASN A 102 -6.79 -16.64 -14.17
C ASN A 102 -6.85 -15.68 -12.99
N LEU A 103 -5.70 -15.25 -12.49
CA LEU A 103 -5.59 -14.29 -11.41
C LEU A 103 -5.06 -12.95 -11.93
N ILE A 104 -5.81 -11.89 -11.67
CA ILE A 104 -5.35 -10.51 -11.85
C ILE A 104 -5.13 -9.92 -10.46
N VAL A 105 -3.89 -9.54 -10.17
CA VAL A 105 -3.50 -8.92 -8.90
C VAL A 105 -3.29 -7.43 -9.12
N LEU A 106 -4.06 -6.60 -8.42
CA LEU A 106 -3.92 -5.14 -8.39
C LEU A 106 -3.34 -4.72 -7.04
N PRO A 107 -2.02 -4.45 -6.94
CA PRO A 107 -1.44 -3.82 -5.76
C PRO A 107 -1.97 -2.38 -5.61
N LEU A 108 -2.58 -2.06 -4.47
CA LEU A 108 -3.16 -0.73 -4.24
C LEU A 108 -2.10 0.31 -3.83
N TYR A 109 -0.98 0.29 -4.55
CA TYR A 109 0.13 1.24 -4.43
C TYR A 109 0.36 1.91 -5.79
N PRO A 110 -0.14 3.15 -5.99
CA PRO A 110 0.01 3.83 -7.27
C PRO A 110 1.47 4.00 -7.69
N GLN A 111 2.32 4.44 -6.74
CA GLN A 111 3.76 4.55 -6.93
C GLN A 111 4.43 3.23 -6.54
N TYR A 112 5.17 2.64 -7.47
CA TYR A 112 5.98 1.46 -7.15
C TYR A 112 7.08 1.82 -6.15
N ALA A 113 7.29 0.94 -5.18
CA ALA A 113 8.49 0.85 -4.37
C ALA A 113 8.80 -0.62 -4.08
N ALA A 114 10.08 -0.93 -3.86
CA ALA A 114 10.47 -2.28 -3.45
C ALA A 114 9.76 -2.70 -2.15
N ALA A 115 9.62 -1.78 -1.20
CA ALA A 115 8.96 -2.01 0.08
C ALA A 115 7.42 -2.09 0.01
N THR A 116 6.79 -1.85 -1.14
CA THR A 116 5.34 -1.90 -1.34
C THR A 116 4.94 -2.89 -2.43
N THR A 117 4.95 -2.49 -3.69
CA THR A 117 4.50 -3.33 -4.80
C THR A 117 5.30 -4.63 -4.91
N ALA A 118 6.64 -4.56 -4.79
CA ALA A 118 7.45 -5.77 -4.90
C ALA A 118 7.22 -6.75 -3.75
N THR A 119 6.89 -6.29 -2.53
CA THR A 119 6.54 -7.21 -1.44
C THR A 119 5.24 -7.99 -1.73
N VAL A 120 4.26 -7.35 -2.40
CA VAL A 120 3.03 -8.02 -2.85
C VAL A 120 3.38 -9.06 -3.91
N CYS A 121 4.18 -8.70 -4.92
CA CYS A 121 4.63 -9.62 -5.97
C CYS A 121 5.34 -10.84 -5.37
N ASP A 122 6.30 -10.62 -4.46
CA ASP A 122 7.03 -11.70 -3.80
C ASP A 122 6.11 -12.66 -3.04
N GLU A 123 5.07 -12.16 -2.36
CA GLU A 123 4.14 -13.02 -1.61
C GLU A 123 3.20 -13.78 -2.55
N VAL A 124 2.77 -13.16 -3.65
CA VAL A 124 2.00 -13.83 -4.70
C VAL A 124 2.82 -14.97 -5.30
N TYR A 125 4.04 -14.70 -5.76
CA TYR A 125 4.94 -15.71 -6.32
C TYR A 125 5.24 -16.84 -5.33
N ARG A 126 5.53 -16.49 -4.07
CA ARG A 126 5.77 -17.47 -3.00
C ARG A 126 4.53 -18.34 -2.72
N SER A 127 3.34 -17.78 -2.86
CA SER A 127 2.10 -18.52 -2.67
C SER A 127 1.85 -19.49 -3.82
N LEU A 128 2.03 -19.04 -5.06
CA LEU A 128 1.87 -19.86 -6.25
C LEU A 128 2.93 -20.96 -6.36
N SER A 129 4.20 -20.67 -6.03
CA SER A 129 5.29 -21.68 -6.11
C SER A 129 5.07 -22.91 -5.22
N LYS A 130 4.17 -22.83 -4.24
CA LYS A 130 3.79 -23.95 -3.37
C LYS A 130 2.60 -24.76 -3.89
N MET A 131 2.01 -24.35 -5.01
CA MET A 131 0.86 -25.03 -5.59
C MET A 131 1.30 -26.05 -6.62
N ARG A 132 0.67 -27.22 -6.63
CA ARG A 132 0.87 -28.25 -7.65
C ARG A 132 0.35 -27.79 -9.01
N TRP A 133 -0.83 -27.20 -9.03
CA TRP A 133 -1.41 -26.53 -10.18
C TRP A 133 -1.49 -25.03 -9.90
N GLN A 134 -1.02 -24.23 -10.83
CA GLN A 134 -0.97 -22.78 -10.70
C GLN A 134 -1.90 -22.14 -11.71
N PRO A 135 -2.76 -21.21 -11.30
CA PRO A 135 -3.51 -20.38 -12.22
C PRO A 135 -2.57 -19.46 -13.02
N SER A 136 -3.02 -18.99 -14.18
CA SER A 136 -2.31 -17.93 -14.87
C SER A 136 -2.30 -16.65 -14.01
N LEU A 137 -1.26 -15.84 -14.11
CA LEU A 137 -1.07 -14.67 -13.28
C LEU A 137 -0.78 -13.43 -14.12
N GLN A 138 -1.55 -12.38 -13.87
CA GLN A 138 -1.24 -11.02 -14.30
C GLN A 138 -1.15 -10.11 -13.08
N ILE A 139 -0.05 -9.36 -12.95
CA ILE A 139 0.07 -8.31 -11.92
C ILE A 139 -0.02 -6.96 -12.62
N ILE A 140 -0.96 -6.14 -12.17
CA ILE A 140 -1.12 -4.77 -12.69
C ILE A 140 0.08 -3.94 -12.25
N PRO A 141 0.76 -3.23 -13.17
CA PRO A 141 1.91 -2.39 -12.84
C PRO A 141 1.51 -1.16 -12.02
N HIS A 142 2.50 -0.33 -11.72
CA HIS A 142 2.29 0.99 -11.11
C HIS A 142 1.37 1.88 -12.00
N TYR A 143 0.58 2.72 -11.35
CA TYR A 143 -0.40 3.59 -12.02
C TYR A 143 -0.36 5.04 -11.50
N GLU A 144 0.81 5.49 -11.07
CA GLU A 144 1.07 6.83 -10.50
C GLU A 144 0.73 7.98 -11.44
N SER A 145 0.63 7.70 -12.74
CA SER A 145 0.30 8.67 -13.80
C SER A 145 -0.97 8.32 -14.57
N ASP A 146 -1.74 7.34 -14.12
CA ASP A 146 -3.02 7.04 -14.76
C ASP A 146 -3.97 8.24 -14.69
N PRO A 147 -4.56 8.67 -15.84
CA PRO A 147 -5.41 9.86 -15.87
C PRO A 147 -6.63 9.77 -14.94
N SER A 148 -7.22 8.60 -14.79
CA SER A 148 -8.38 8.38 -13.91
C SER A 148 -7.98 8.49 -12.44
N TYR A 149 -6.80 7.96 -12.08
CA TYR A 149 -6.23 8.10 -10.74
C TYR A 149 -5.95 9.57 -10.42
N ILE A 150 -5.25 10.30 -11.31
CA ILE A 150 -4.93 11.73 -11.13
C ILE A 150 -6.22 12.54 -11.00
N LYS A 151 -7.20 12.32 -11.88
CA LYS A 151 -8.51 13.00 -11.81
C LYS A 151 -9.24 12.74 -10.50
N ALA A 152 -9.19 11.52 -10.00
CA ALA A 152 -9.82 11.16 -8.71
C ALA A 152 -9.16 11.89 -7.54
N ILE A 153 -7.84 12.02 -7.54
CA ILE A 153 -7.11 12.76 -6.50
C ILE A 153 -7.41 14.26 -6.60
N CYS A 154 -7.35 14.86 -7.80
CA CYS A 154 -7.72 16.27 -8.00
C CYS A 154 -9.13 16.56 -7.45
N LYS A 155 -10.11 15.76 -7.85
CA LYS A 155 -11.48 15.88 -7.35
C LYS A 155 -11.56 15.78 -5.84
N SER A 156 -10.87 14.86 -5.22
CA SER A 156 -10.84 14.70 -3.76
C SER A 156 -10.30 15.94 -3.04
N ILE A 157 -9.26 16.58 -3.60
CA ILE A 157 -8.68 17.81 -3.08
C ILE A 157 -9.66 18.97 -3.27
N GLU A 158 -10.22 19.14 -4.45
CA GLU A 158 -11.21 20.18 -4.79
C GLU A 158 -12.44 20.07 -3.88
N ASP A 159 -13.00 18.87 -3.72
CA ASP A 159 -14.13 18.59 -2.82
C ASP A 159 -13.79 18.90 -1.34
N ARG A 160 -12.53 18.79 -0.95
CA ARG A 160 -12.10 19.18 0.40
C ARG A 160 -11.94 20.68 0.54
N ILE A 161 -11.31 21.35 -0.43
CA ILE A 161 -11.16 22.81 -0.43
C ILE A 161 -12.52 23.50 -0.37
N SER A 162 -13.50 23.02 -1.12
CA SER A 162 -14.86 23.61 -1.12
C SER A 162 -15.61 23.50 0.20
N LYS A 163 -15.17 22.64 1.13
CA LYS A 163 -15.81 22.37 2.42
C LYS A 163 -15.13 23.06 3.60
N ILE A 164 -13.97 23.67 3.40
CA ILE A 164 -13.28 24.42 4.46
C ILE A 164 -13.69 25.90 4.39
N ASN A 165 -13.73 26.55 5.55
CA ASN A 165 -14.13 27.96 5.71
C ASN A 165 -12.94 28.92 5.76
N TRP A 166 -11.76 28.46 5.42
CA TRP A 166 -10.52 29.22 5.35
C TRP A 166 -9.80 28.92 4.03
N LYS A 167 -8.95 29.84 3.56
CA LYS A 167 -8.19 29.69 2.32
C LYS A 167 -6.81 29.09 2.63
N PRO A 168 -6.46 27.93 2.09
CA PRO A 168 -5.10 27.38 2.20
C PRO A 168 -4.12 28.22 1.38
N ASP A 169 -2.92 28.47 1.91
CA ASP A 169 -1.83 29.09 1.16
C ASP A 169 -1.08 28.07 0.33
N ILE A 170 -1.06 26.80 0.76
CA ILE A 170 -0.31 25.72 0.13
C ILE A 170 -0.97 24.36 0.38
N ILE A 171 -0.85 23.47 -0.58
CA ILE A 171 -1.19 22.05 -0.46
C ILE A 171 0.11 21.24 -0.35
N MET A 172 0.29 20.48 0.72
CA MET A 172 1.45 19.63 0.90
C MET A 172 1.14 18.19 0.51
N ALA A 173 1.74 17.73 -0.58
CA ALA A 173 1.74 16.31 -0.97
C ALA A 173 2.81 15.57 -0.15
N SER A 174 2.39 15.03 0.99
CA SER A 174 3.29 14.31 1.90
C SER A 174 3.34 12.83 1.57
N TYR A 175 4.47 12.38 1.08
CA TYR A 175 4.76 10.98 0.79
C TYR A 175 5.59 10.34 1.91
N HIS A 176 5.67 9.01 1.89
CA HIS A 176 6.56 8.32 2.79
C HIS A 176 8.01 8.48 2.34
N GLY A 177 8.91 8.85 3.27
CA GLY A 177 10.34 8.95 2.96
C GLY A 177 10.96 7.56 2.77
N ILE A 178 11.88 7.44 1.81
CA ILE A 178 12.71 6.26 1.65
C ILE A 178 14.20 6.61 1.81
N PRO A 179 15.05 5.67 2.25
CA PRO A 179 16.50 5.89 2.28
C PRO A 179 17.04 6.24 0.89
N LYS A 180 17.89 7.26 0.81
CA LYS A 180 18.54 7.64 -0.45
C LYS A 180 19.23 6.44 -1.13
N LYS A 181 19.83 5.54 -0.34
CA LYS A 181 20.44 4.31 -0.85
C LYS A 181 19.48 3.39 -1.65
N TYR A 182 18.18 3.45 -1.42
CA TYR A 182 17.20 2.66 -2.20
C TYR A 182 16.99 3.29 -3.57
N PHE A 183 16.89 4.62 -3.61
CA PHE A 183 16.88 5.36 -4.87
C PHE A 183 18.17 5.10 -5.69
N ASP A 184 19.32 5.16 -5.06
CA ASP A 184 20.62 4.88 -5.70
C ASP A 184 20.72 3.43 -6.24
N LYS A 185 19.96 2.50 -5.67
CA LYS A 185 19.81 1.12 -6.17
C LYS A 185 18.75 0.96 -7.27
N GLY A 186 18.13 2.05 -7.71
CA GLY A 186 17.14 2.04 -8.79
C GLY A 186 15.69 1.93 -8.36
N ASP A 187 15.33 2.16 -7.07
CA ASP A 187 13.94 2.23 -6.66
C ASP A 187 13.29 3.51 -7.23
N PRO A 188 12.26 3.42 -8.09
CA PRO A 188 11.69 4.56 -8.80
C PRO A 188 10.73 5.40 -7.95
N TYR A 189 10.46 5.03 -6.71
CA TYR A 189 9.42 5.62 -5.87
C TYR A 189 9.50 7.14 -5.79
N HIS A 190 10.69 7.68 -5.58
CA HIS A 190 10.92 9.13 -5.53
C HIS A 190 10.45 9.83 -6.82
N CYS A 191 10.87 9.32 -7.97
CA CYS A 191 10.49 9.89 -9.27
C CYS A 191 8.98 9.79 -9.52
N TYR A 192 8.36 8.68 -9.12
CA TYR A 192 6.92 8.47 -9.30
C TYR A 192 6.08 9.39 -8.39
N CYS A 193 6.53 9.66 -7.17
CA CYS A 193 5.88 10.63 -6.29
C CYS A 193 5.93 12.05 -6.87
N HIS A 194 7.09 12.48 -7.37
CA HIS A 194 7.22 13.77 -8.05
C HIS A 194 6.36 13.87 -9.30
N LYS A 195 6.33 12.80 -10.12
CA LYS A 195 5.48 12.72 -11.31
C LYS A 195 4.00 12.84 -10.96
N THR A 196 3.54 12.11 -9.91
CA THR A 196 2.17 12.22 -9.42
C THR A 196 1.84 13.65 -8.98
N THR A 197 2.69 14.29 -8.16
CA THR A 197 2.45 15.65 -7.68
C THR A 197 2.40 16.65 -8.82
N ARG A 198 3.31 16.54 -9.80
CA ARG A 198 3.31 17.39 -10.99
C ARG A 198 2.01 17.25 -11.79
N LEU A 199 1.58 16.01 -12.06
CA LEU A 199 0.34 15.74 -12.79
C LEU A 199 -0.91 16.23 -12.04
N ILE A 200 -0.94 16.14 -10.72
CA ILE A 200 -2.00 16.73 -9.91
C ILE A 200 -1.99 18.24 -10.07
N SER A 201 -0.83 18.90 -9.94
CA SER A 201 -0.69 20.35 -10.08
C SER A 201 -1.12 20.87 -11.45
N GLU A 202 -0.86 20.10 -12.52
CA GLU A 202 -1.24 20.43 -13.89
C GLU A 202 -2.75 20.25 -14.16
N ASN A 203 -3.45 19.42 -13.42
CA ASN A 203 -4.84 19.03 -13.69
C ASN A 203 -5.86 19.55 -12.67
N ILE A 204 -5.42 20.05 -11.51
CA ILE A 204 -6.32 20.53 -10.45
C ILE A 204 -6.86 21.93 -10.75
N LYS A 205 -8.14 22.16 -10.44
CA LYS A 205 -8.80 23.45 -10.63
C LYS A 205 -8.63 24.36 -9.40
N THR A 206 -7.41 24.71 -9.07
CA THR A 206 -7.09 25.67 -8.01
C THR A 206 -5.78 26.37 -8.32
N SER A 207 -5.65 27.62 -7.87
CA SER A 207 -4.41 28.39 -7.93
C SER A 207 -3.49 28.15 -6.72
N ILE A 208 -3.90 27.30 -5.79
CA ILE A 208 -3.12 27.02 -4.58
C ILE A 208 -1.92 26.14 -4.97
N PRO A 209 -0.68 26.56 -4.66
CA PRO A 209 0.50 25.80 -5.04
C PRO A 209 0.55 24.44 -4.31
N ILE A 210 1.06 23.42 -4.99
CA ILE A 210 1.24 22.07 -4.43
C ILE A 210 2.73 21.79 -4.30
N MET A 211 3.18 21.41 -3.10
CA MET A 211 4.57 21.06 -2.83
C MET A 211 4.70 19.60 -2.38
N THR A 212 5.76 18.95 -2.84
CA THR A 212 6.12 17.58 -2.44
C THR A 212 7.02 17.60 -1.19
N THR A 213 6.76 16.72 -0.24
CA THR A 213 7.57 16.59 0.99
C THR A 213 7.91 15.14 1.32
N CYS A 214 8.93 14.94 2.15
CA CYS A 214 9.29 13.68 2.80
C CYS A 214 9.65 12.52 1.85
N LEU A 215 10.50 12.74 0.84
CA LEU A 215 10.79 11.71 -0.15
C LEU A 215 12.09 10.93 0.09
N LEU A 216 13.18 11.59 0.45
CA LEU A 216 14.48 10.94 0.65
C LEU A 216 15.10 11.33 1.99
N TYR A 217 15.76 10.37 2.62
CA TYR A 217 16.58 10.62 3.80
C TYR A 217 17.92 9.86 3.73
N THR A 218 18.99 10.48 4.24
CA THR A 218 20.36 9.95 4.22
C THR A 218 20.75 9.24 5.50
N SER A 219 20.04 9.54 6.60
CA SER A 219 20.24 8.89 7.89
C SER A 219 19.24 7.76 8.10
N PRO A 220 19.53 6.76 8.95
CA PRO A 220 18.53 5.82 9.42
C PRO A 220 17.36 6.61 10.03
N SER A 221 16.14 6.21 9.72
CA SER A 221 14.96 6.78 10.37
C SER A 221 15.07 6.59 11.88
N PRO A 222 14.77 7.59 12.71
CA PRO A 222 14.84 7.49 14.15
C PRO A 222 13.91 6.42 14.73
#